data_c06c4e2fd2d57460369d9ecc2dab733b
#
_entry.id   c06c4e2fd2d57460369d9ecc2dab733b
#
_cell.length_a   1.000
_cell.length_b   1.000
_cell.length_c   1.000
_cell.angle_alpha   90.00
_cell.angle_beta   90.00
_cell.angle_gamma   90.00
#
_symmetry.space_group_name_H-M   'P 1'
#
loop_
_entity.id
_entity.type
_entity.pdbx_description
1 polymer ?
#
loop_
_entity_poly.entity_id
_entity_poly.type
_entity_poly.pdbx_seq_one_letter_code
_entity_poly.pdbx_strand_id
1 'polypeptide(L)'
;EDCTLKKDPQYDAIVIGGGHNGLINAAYLAKSGLKTLVLEQRPMVGGAAITEELVPGYKFTTFSYALSLLRPDIVQDLDLVSHGLLVLPMTNTFQPGLDGEYLLLGPDSDLNFHEISRHSVEDAEAYRDLNHLIDRVCHALKPLVDEIPPNSESQDPADLAEMATLNQYLEDLPADIRAMIEKFATCSAAE
;
A
#
# COMPACT_ATOMS: atom_id res chain seq x y z
N GLU A 1 -10.31 -44.97 -31.74
CA GLU A 1 -10.27 -44.52 -30.32
C GLU A 1 -10.95 -43.17 -30.28
N ASP A 2 -12.11 -43.19 -29.64
CA ASP A 2 -13.02 -42.03 -29.54
C ASP A 2 -12.41 -41.00 -28.60
N CYS A 3 -11.77 -39.97 -29.15
CA CYS A 3 -11.26 -38.82 -28.40
C CYS A 3 -12.46 -37.95 -28.03
N THR A 4 -13.20 -38.38 -27.00
CA THR A 4 -14.18 -37.53 -26.35
C THR A 4 -13.41 -36.38 -25.68
N LEU A 5 -13.32 -35.23 -26.35
CA LEU A 5 -12.89 -33.98 -25.77
C LEU A 5 -13.70 -33.77 -24.50
N LYS A 6 -13.06 -33.94 -23.32
CA LYS A 6 -13.66 -33.53 -22.09
C LYS A 6 -13.96 -32.04 -22.25
N LYS A 7 -15.24 -31.68 -22.10
CA LYS A 7 -15.67 -30.29 -22.16
C LYS A 7 -14.82 -29.52 -21.17
N ASP A 8 -13.95 -28.65 -21.68
CA ASP A 8 -13.09 -27.82 -20.82
C ASP A 8 -13.96 -27.06 -19.81
N PRO A 9 -13.52 -26.96 -18.57
CA PRO A 9 -14.26 -26.21 -17.58
C PRO A 9 -14.41 -24.77 -18.08
N GLN A 10 -15.65 -24.33 -18.25
CA GLN A 10 -15.93 -22.94 -18.60
C GLN A 10 -15.76 -22.06 -17.37
N TYR A 11 -14.99 -20.99 -17.51
CA TYR A 11 -14.82 -19.94 -16.52
C TYR A 11 -15.45 -18.65 -17.02
N ASP A 12 -16.03 -17.89 -16.09
CA ASP A 12 -16.61 -16.58 -16.39
C ASP A 12 -15.53 -15.50 -16.42
N ALA A 13 -14.45 -15.69 -15.63
CA ALA A 13 -13.31 -14.79 -15.55
C ALA A 13 -11.99 -15.54 -15.41
N ILE A 14 -10.94 -15.01 -16.03
CA ILE A 14 -9.57 -15.52 -15.91
C ILE A 14 -8.69 -14.36 -15.44
N VAL A 15 -8.03 -14.54 -14.29
CA VAL A 15 -7.06 -13.59 -13.74
C VAL A 15 -5.66 -14.11 -14.00
N ILE A 16 -4.84 -13.34 -14.70
CA ILE A 16 -3.46 -13.69 -15.02
C ILE A 16 -2.54 -13.04 -14.00
N GLY A 17 -1.85 -13.85 -13.21
CA GLY A 17 -0.97 -13.47 -12.13
C GLY A 17 -1.61 -13.67 -10.76
N GLY A 18 -1.01 -14.54 -9.94
CA GLY A 18 -1.40 -14.87 -8.57
C GLY A 18 -0.69 -14.03 -7.52
N GLY A 19 -0.31 -12.77 -7.83
CA GLY A 19 0.14 -11.81 -6.85
C GLY A 19 -1.01 -11.28 -5.99
N HIS A 20 -0.71 -10.49 -4.95
CA HIS A 20 -1.72 -9.99 -4.01
C HIS A 20 -2.88 -9.25 -4.70
N ASN A 21 -2.62 -8.42 -5.70
CA ASN A 21 -3.67 -7.72 -6.46
C ASN A 21 -4.54 -8.69 -7.27
N GLY A 22 -3.92 -9.66 -7.96
CA GLY A 22 -4.65 -10.68 -8.72
C GLY A 22 -5.51 -11.57 -7.83
N LEU A 23 -4.99 -11.96 -6.68
CA LEU A 23 -5.73 -12.79 -5.71
C LEU A 23 -6.93 -12.04 -5.12
N ILE A 24 -6.77 -10.77 -4.75
CA ILE A 24 -7.86 -9.93 -4.25
C ILE A 24 -8.92 -9.75 -5.32
N ASN A 25 -8.53 -9.41 -6.54
CA ASN A 25 -9.46 -9.26 -7.66
C ASN A 25 -10.24 -10.58 -7.91
N ALA A 26 -9.53 -11.70 -7.98
CA ALA A 26 -10.17 -13.02 -8.17
C ALA A 26 -11.13 -13.38 -7.02
N ALA A 27 -10.79 -13.00 -5.79
CA ALA A 27 -11.65 -13.25 -4.63
C ALA A 27 -12.96 -12.45 -4.71
N TYR A 28 -12.90 -11.17 -5.11
CA TYR A 28 -14.11 -10.37 -5.32
C TYR A 28 -14.96 -10.89 -6.48
N LEU A 29 -14.34 -11.27 -7.60
CA LEU A 29 -15.06 -11.90 -8.73
C LEU A 29 -15.76 -13.21 -8.30
N ALA A 30 -15.06 -14.06 -7.56
CA ALA A 30 -15.64 -15.29 -7.03
C ALA A 30 -16.75 -15.01 -6.00
N LYS A 31 -16.57 -14.03 -5.13
CA LYS A 31 -17.59 -13.61 -4.16
C LYS A 31 -18.85 -13.06 -4.83
N SER A 32 -18.73 -12.44 -6.01
CA SER A 32 -19.88 -12.03 -6.83
C SER A 32 -20.58 -13.18 -7.59
N GLY A 33 -20.11 -14.41 -7.40
CA GLY A 33 -20.70 -15.61 -7.99
C GLY A 33 -20.08 -16.04 -9.33
N LEU A 34 -19.04 -15.36 -9.81
CA LEU A 34 -18.37 -15.71 -11.05
C LEU A 34 -17.42 -16.91 -10.83
N LYS A 35 -17.44 -17.86 -11.77
CA LYS A 35 -16.49 -18.97 -11.80
C LYS A 35 -15.14 -18.46 -12.29
N THR A 36 -14.25 -18.19 -11.35
CA THR A 36 -12.98 -17.50 -11.59
C THR A 36 -11.81 -18.49 -11.60
N LEU A 37 -10.91 -18.34 -12.57
CA LEU A 37 -9.64 -19.06 -12.66
C LEU A 37 -8.48 -18.07 -12.48
N VAL A 38 -7.52 -18.39 -11.60
CA VAL A 38 -6.25 -17.68 -11.48
C VAL A 38 -5.15 -18.50 -12.12
N LEU A 39 -4.38 -17.89 -13.00
CA LEU A 39 -3.20 -18.48 -13.63
C LEU A 39 -1.95 -17.82 -13.04
N GLU A 40 -1.09 -18.63 -12.45
CA GLU A 40 0.21 -18.20 -11.90
C GLU A 40 1.33 -19.02 -12.52
N GLN A 41 2.40 -18.33 -12.94
CA GLN A 41 3.56 -18.98 -13.57
C GLN A 41 4.43 -19.72 -12.55
N ARG A 42 4.54 -19.17 -11.33
CA ARG A 42 5.31 -19.78 -10.23
C ARG A 42 4.51 -20.93 -9.59
N PRO A 43 5.17 -21.88 -8.94
CA PRO A 43 4.51 -22.98 -8.23
C PRO A 43 3.74 -22.51 -6.98
N MET A 44 3.82 -21.24 -6.61
CA MET A 44 3.18 -20.65 -5.45
C MET A 44 2.66 -19.25 -5.76
N VAL A 45 1.56 -18.88 -5.12
CA VAL A 45 0.94 -17.56 -5.24
C VAL A 45 1.53 -16.57 -4.23
N GLY A 46 1.25 -15.28 -4.39
CA GLY A 46 1.66 -14.21 -3.48
C GLY A 46 2.45 -13.09 -4.17
N GLY A 47 3.12 -13.38 -5.29
CA GLY A 47 3.88 -12.36 -6.03
C GLY A 47 4.97 -11.70 -5.16
N ALA A 48 4.96 -10.38 -5.05
CA ALA A 48 5.91 -9.63 -4.22
C ALA A 48 5.64 -9.78 -2.69
N ALA A 49 4.46 -10.26 -2.29
CA ALA A 49 4.10 -10.46 -0.89
C ALA A 49 4.42 -11.87 -0.37
N ILE A 50 5.21 -12.62 -1.13
CA ILE A 50 5.55 -14.01 -0.78
C ILE A 50 6.55 -14.08 0.37
N THR A 51 6.37 -15.09 1.23
CA THR A 51 7.34 -15.49 2.25
C THR A 51 7.92 -16.84 1.86
N GLU A 52 9.24 -16.91 1.68
CA GLU A 52 9.94 -18.11 1.22
C GLU A 52 10.95 -18.59 2.27
N GLU A 53 11.13 -19.90 2.30
CA GLU A 53 12.18 -20.51 3.11
C GLU A 53 13.49 -20.54 2.31
N LEU A 54 14.31 -19.49 2.48
CA LEU A 54 15.58 -19.33 1.76
C LEU A 54 16.73 -20.10 2.43
N VAL A 55 16.62 -20.32 3.73
CA VAL A 55 17.54 -21.12 4.53
C VAL A 55 16.70 -22.12 5.29
N PRO A 56 17.07 -23.41 5.36
CA PRO A 56 16.30 -24.41 6.09
C PRO A 56 15.95 -23.98 7.51
N GLY A 57 14.64 -23.96 7.83
CA GLY A 57 14.09 -23.51 9.11
C GLY A 57 13.84 -22.02 9.23
N TYR A 58 14.23 -21.20 8.25
CA TYR A 58 14.07 -19.74 8.28
C TYR A 58 13.25 -19.22 7.11
N LYS A 59 12.16 -18.53 7.42
CA LYS A 59 11.27 -17.91 6.45
C LYS A 59 11.51 -16.42 6.38
N PHE A 60 11.61 -15.91 5.17
CA PHE A 60 11.87 -14.50 4.89
C PHE A 60 10.82 -13.96 3.95
N THR A 61 10.37 -12.75 4.20
CA THR A 61 9.65 -11.94 3.23
C THR A 61 10.66 -11.44 2.20
N THR A 62 10.58 -11.94 0.97
CA THR A 62 11.64 -11.72 -0.02
C THR A 62 11.62 -10.34 -0.64
N PHE A 63 10.47 -9.64 -0.61
CA PHE A 63 10.35 -8.33 -1.25
C PHE A 63 9.53 -7.33 -0.40
N SER A 64 8.28 -7.65 -0.08
CA SER A 64 7.37 -6.73 0.64
C SER A 64 7.44 -6.98 2.15
N TYR A 65 8.30 -6.26 2.85
CA TYR A 65 8.56 -6.45 4.28
C TYR A 65 7.51 -5.81 5.21
N ALA A 66 6.71 -4.88 4.71
CA ALA A 66 5.70 -4.20 5.50
C ALA A 66 4.33 -4.26 4.83
N LEU A 67 3.29 -4.50 5.62
CA LEU A 67 1.90 -4.39 5.20
C LEU A 67 1.42 -2.97 5.51
N SER A 68 1.48 -2.07 4.52
CA SER A 68 1.13 -0.65 4.69
C SER A 68 -0.08 -0.19 3.88
N LEU A 69 -0.36 -0.85 2.74
CA LEU A 69 -1.34 -0.37 1.77
C LEU A 69 -2.56 -1.30 1.61
N LEU A 70 -2.64 -2.39 2.37
CA LEU A 70 -3.84 -3.23 2.35
C LEU A 70 -4.98 -2.51 3.06
N ARG A 71 -6.04 -2.21 2.32
CA ARG A 71 -7.20 -1.49 2.83
C ARG A 71 -7.95 -2.32 3.87
N PRO A 72 -8.41 -1.70 4.97
CA PRO A 72 -9.17 -2.39 6.02
C PRO A 72 -10.49 -3.01 5.52
N ASP A 73 -11.15 -2.37 4.56
CA ASP A 73 -12.37 -2.88 3.94
C ASP A 73 -12.13 -4.20 3.20
N ILE A 74 -11.00 -4.35 2.48
CA ILE A 74 -10.62 -5.62 1.83
C ILE A 74 -10.46 -6.73 2.87
N VAL A 75 -9.78 -6.41 3.99
CA VAL A 75 -9.59 -7.37 5.10
C VAL A 75 -10.93 -7.83 5.66
N GLN A 76 -11.86 -6.90 5.81
CA GLN A 76 -13.20 -7.16 6.35
C GLN A 76 -14.09 -7.88 5.34
N ASP A 77 -14.15 -7.40 4.09
CA ASP A 77 -14.99 -7.95 3.03
C ASP A 77 -14.65 -9.40 2.69
N LEU A 78 -13.37 -9.71 2.67
CA LEU A 78 -12.88 -11.05 2.35
C LEU A 78 -12.65 -11.91 3.61
N ASP A 79 -12.99 -11.38 4.80
CA ASP A 79 -12.82 -12.07 6.09
C ASP A 79 -11.42 -12.67 6.28
N LEU A 80 -10.38 -11.91 5.90
CA LEU A 80 -9.02 -12.43 5.83
C LEU A 80 -8.48 -12.89 7.20
N VAL A 81 -8.96 -12.30 8.29
CA VAL A 81 -8.57 -12.69 9.66
C VAL A 81 -9.03 -14.12 9.96
N SER A 82 -10.27 -14.48 9.65
CA SER A 82 -10.78 -15.84 9.83
C SER A 82 -10.08 -16.85 8.92
N HIS A 83 -9.50 -16.38 7.80
CA HIS A 83 -8.69 -17.18 6.89
C HIS A 83 -7.19 -17.23 7.28
N GLY A 84 -6.84 -16.68 8.44
CA GLY A 84 -5.50 -16.81 9.01
C GLY A 84 -4.57 -15.63 8.78
N LEU A 85 -5.07 -14.47 8.30
CA LEU A 85 -4.27 -13.26 8.23
C LEU A 85 -3.91 -12.80 9.66
N LEU A 86 -2.63 -12.80 9.97
CA LEU A 86 -2.06 -12.26 11.20
C LEU A 86 -1.09 -11.14 10.85
N VAL A 87 -1.44 -9.91 11.22
CA VAL A 87 -0.56 -8.75 11.04
C VAL A 87 0.17 -8.48 12.35
N LEU A 88 1.48 -8.58 12.31
CA LEU A 88 2.33 -8.27 13.46
C LEU A 88 2.79 -6.81 13.38
N PRO A 89 2.74 -6.04 14.48
CA PRO A 89 3.24 -4.68 14.49
C PRO A 89 4.76 -4.68 14.28
N MET A 90 5.23 -3.83 13.37
CA MET A 90 6.66 -3.55 13.24
C MET A 90 7.03 -2.52 14.30
N THR A 91 7.88 -2.90 15.24
CA THR A 91 8.20 -2.07 16.40
C THR A 91 9.31 -1.07 16.11
N ASN A 92 10.42 -1.53 15.54
CA ASN A 92 11.58 -0.68 15.28
C ASN A 92 12.30 -1.09 14.00
N THR A 93 12.95 -0.10 13.36
CA THR A 93 13.88 -0.29 12.25
C THR A 93 15.30 -0.13 12.78
N PHE A 94 16.12 -1.15 12.61
CA PHE A 94 17.54 -1.13 12.96
C PHE A 94 18.38 -0.92 11.71
N GLN A 95 19.21 0.13 11.73
CA GLN A 95 20.15 0.46 10.66
C GLN A 95 21.56 0.40 11.20
N PRO A 96 22.35 -0.65 10.88
CA PRO A 96 23.75 -0.75 11.29
C PRO A 96 24.62 0.21 10.48
N GLY A 97 25.52 0.92 11.16
CA GLY A 97 26.61 1.68 10.58
C GLY A 97 27.87 0.83 10.34
N LEU A 98 28.86 1.39 9.63
CA LEU A 98 30.10 0.69 9.29
C LEU A 98 31.06 0.54 10.48
N ASP A 99 31.00 1.45 11.46
CA ASP A 99 31.94 1.54 12.56
C ASP A 99 31.37 0.97 13.88
N GLY A 100 30.38 0.09 13.80
CA GLY A 100 29.69 -0.45 14.95
C GLY A 100 28.63 0.48 15.55
N GLU A 101 28.46 1.67 14.99
CA GLU A 101 27.35 2.57 15.27
C GLU A 101 26.07 2.01 14.66
N TYR A 102 24.94 2.44 15.17
CA TYR A 102 23.64 2.08 14.63
C TYR A 102 22.62 3.18 14.87
N LEU A 103 21.53 3.13 14.13
CA LEU A 103 20.34 3.94 14.33
C LEU A 103 19.14 3.03 14.55
N LEU A 104 18.40 3.24 15.64
CA LEU A 104 17.19 2.50 15.97
C LEU A 104 16.01 3.49 15.95
N LEU A 105 15.13 3.36 14.94
CA LEU A 105 13.97 4.23 14.81
C LEU A 105 12.68 3.40 14.92
N GLY A 106 11.66 3.97 15.53
CA GLY A 106 10.39 3.32 15.76
C GLY A 106 9.23 4.29 15.91
N PRO A 107 8.08 3.82 16.38
CA PRO A 107 6.90 4.65 16.58
C PRO A 107 7.01 5.62 17.77
N ASP A 108 8.00 5.43 18.66
CA ASP A 108 8.24 6.29 19.81
C ASP A 108 9.07 7.50 19.42
N SER A 109 8.44 8.68 19.42
CA SER A 109 9.06 9.95 19.02
C SER A 109 10.21 10.38 19.94
N ASP A 110 10.12 10.07 21.25
CA ASP A 110 11.16 10.46 22.21
C ASP A 110 12.37 9.54 22.10
N LEU A 111 12.14 8.24 21.84
CA LEU A 111 13.21 7.32 21.49
C LEU A 111 13.94 7.76 20.22
N ASN A 112 13.19 8.09 19.15
CA ASN A 112 13.77 8.56 17.89
C ASN A 112 14.60 9.83 18.09
N PHE A 113 14.08 10.79 18.87
CA PHE A 113 14.81 12.00 19.20
C PHE A 113 16.12 11.69 19.94
N HIS A 114 16.08 10.81 20.93
CA HIS A 114 17.26 10.39 21.68
C HIS A 114 18.29 9.71 20.78
N GLU A 115 17.87 8.76 19.96
CA GLU A 115 18.74 8.01 19.05
C GLU A 115 19.42 8.92 18.01
N ILE A 116 18.68 9.82 17.38
CA ILE A 116 19.23 10.76 16.40
C ILE A 116 20.14 11.79 17.07
N SER A 117 19.79 12.27 18.28
CA SER A 117 20.60 13.24 19.04
C SER A 117 22.00 12.72 19.40
N ARG A 118 22.20 11.42 19.41
CA ARG A 118 23.54 10.83 19.59
C ARG A 118 24.51 11.20 18.46
N HIS A 119 23.96 11.50 17.28
CA HIS A 119 24.70 11.90 16.08
C HIS A 119 24.61 13.40 15.83
N SER A 120 23.41 13.98 15.94
CA SER A 120 23.15 15.40 15.73
C SER A 120 21.85 15.82 16.42
N VAL A 121 21.95 16.80 17.32
CA VAL A 121 20.77 17.39 17.98
C VAL A 121 19.92 18.18 16.99
N GLU A 122 20.55 18.89 16.05
CA GLU A 122 19.87 19.66 15.02
C GLU A 122 19.04 18.75 14.11
N ASP A 123 19.59 17.58 13.71
CA ASP A 123 18.87 16.61 12.89
C ASP A 123 17.71 15.96 13.68
N ALA A 124 17.87 15.77 14.99
CA ALA A 124 16.80 15.23 15.82
C ALA A 124 15.60 16.19 15.92
N GLU A 125 15.86 17.49 16.03
CA GLU A 125 14.82 18.53 15.98
C GLU A 125 14.16 18.57 14.61
N ALA A 126 14.96 18.63 13.54
CA ALA A 126 14.46 18.63 12.16
C ALA A 126 13.63 17.38 11.82
N TYR A 127 14.04 16.22 12.30
CA TYR A 127 13.30 14.96 12.11
C TYR A 127 11.93 14.98 12.81
N ARG A 128 11.86 15.56 14.02
CA ARG A 128 10.59 15.72 14.74
C ARG A 128 9.63 16.63 13.98
N ASP A 129 10.14 17.78 13.50
CA ASP A 129 9.35 18.73 12.72
C ASP A 129 8.88 18.12 11.39
N LEU A 130 9.75 17.36 10.71
CA LEU A 130 9.42 16.64 9.49
C LEU A 130 8.30 15.62 9.72
N ASN A 131 8.36 14.84 10.79
CA ASN A 131 7.33 13.86 11.10
C ASN A 131 5.98 14.54 11.37
N HIS A 132 5.94 15.62 12.13
CA HIS A 132 4.71 16.39 12.33
C HIS A 132 4.13 16.92 11.01
N LEU A 133 4.99 17.35 10.11
CA LEU A 133 4.56 17.82 8.79
C LEU A 133 4.01 16.66 7.94
N ILE A 134 4.71 15.51 7.89
CA ILE A 134 4.26 14.31 7.18
C ILE A 134 2.90 13.85 7.72
N ASP A 135 2.72 13.80 9.04
CA ASP A 135 1.46 13.39 9.66
C ASP A 135 0.30 14.29 9.22
N ARG A 136 0.52 15.61 9.18
CA ARG A 136 -0.49 16.58 8.71
C ARG A 136 -0.83 16.37 7.24
N VAL A 137 0.18 16.15 6.38
CA VAL A 137 -0.02 15.87 4.95
C VAL A 137 -0.76 14.55 4.75
N CYS A 138 -0.35 13.49 5.43
CA CYS A 138 -1.02 12.18 5.35
C CYS A 138 -2.49 12.28 5.80
N HIS A 139 -2.75 13.04 6.87
CA HIS A 139 -4.11 13.26 7.35
C HIS A 139 -4.99 14.00 6.35
N ALA A 140 -4.42 15.02 5.69
CA ALA A 140 -5.10 15.79 4.66
C ALA A 140 -5.36 14.98 3.38
N LEU A 141 -4.46 14.07 3.01
CA LEU A 141 -4.60 13.26 1.78
C LEU A 141 -5.38 11.96 1.98
N LYS A 142 -5.51 11.49 3.22
CA LYS A 142 -6.15 10.19 3.51
C LYS A 142 -7.55 10.03 2.90
N PRO A 143 -8.46 11.01 2.94
CA PRO A 143 -9.77 10.87 2.31
C PRO A 143 -9.70 10.66 0.80
N LEU A 144 -8.67 11.21 0.13
CA LEU A 144 -8.51 11.14 -1.32
C LEU A 144 -7.88 9.81 -1.79
N VAL A 145 -7.07 9.16 -0.95
CA VAL A 145 -6.38 7.90 -1.31
C VAL A 145 -7.37 6.74 -1.50
N ASP A 146 -8.50 6.79 -0.80
CA ASP A 146 -9.52 5.76 -0.82
C ASP A 146 -10.60 6.01 -1.89
N GLU A 147 -10.62 7.17 -2.51
CA GLU A 147 -11.57 7.55 -3.56
C GLU A 147 -11.08 7.13 -4.95
N ILE A 148 -12.02 6.85 -5.85
CA ILE A 148 -11.72 6.71 -7.27
C ILE A 148 -11.58 8.13 -7.83
N PRO A 149 -10.44 8.50 -8.45
CA PRO A 149 -10.28 9.85 -8.98
C PRO A 149 -11.34 10.11 -10.07
N PRO A 150 -12.01 11.27 -10.04
CA PRO A 150 -12.97 11.64 -11.06
C PRO A 150 -12.30 11.75 -12.44
N ASN A 151 -13.05 11.42 -13.49
CA ASN A 151 -12.53 11.53 -14.85
C ASN A 151 -12.42 13.00 -15.27
N SER A 152 -11.19 13.53 -15.29
CA SER A 152 -10.91 14.93 -15.61
C SER A 152 -11.22 15.32 -17.08
N GLU A 153 -11.38 14.35 -17.96
CA GLU A 153 -11.71 14.57 -19.38
C GLU A 153 -13.21 14.39 -19.66
N SER A 154 -13.99 13.96 -18.67
CA SER A 154 -15.42 13.70 -18.82
C SER A 154 -16.22 15.00 -18.92
N GLN A 155 -17.29 14.94 -19.70
CA GLN A 155 -18.33 15.97 -19.76
C GLN A 155 -19.61 15.51 -19.04
N ASP A 156 -19.57 14.36 -18.37
CA ASP A 156 -20.71 13.88 -17.58
C ASP A 156 -20.94 14.81 -16.38
N PRO A 157 -22.16 15.27 -16.12
CA PRO A 157 -22.46 16.11 -14.96
C PRO A 157 -22.09 15.50 -13.61
N ALA A 158 -22.09 14.17 -13.48
CA ALA A 158 -21.67 13.49 -12.24
C ALA A 158 -20.17 13.65 -12.02
N ASP A 159 -19.33 13.38 -13.03
CA ASP A 159 -17.88 13.55 -12.94
C ASP A 159 -17.49 15.02 -12.69
N LEU A 160 -18.20 15.96 -13.35
CA LEU A 160 -17.98 17.40 -13.12
C LEU A 160 -18.31 17.83 -11.68
N ALA A 161 -19.35 17.25 -11.08
CA ALA A 161 -19.71 17.52 -9.69
C ALA A 161 -18.67 16.94 -8.71
N GLU A 162 -18.14 15.74 -8.98
CA GLU A 162 -17.05 15.14 -8.23
C GLU A 162 -15.76 15.95 -8.31
N MET A 163 -15.41 16.43 -9.52
CA MET A 163 -14.27 17.33 -9.73
C MET A 163 -14.42 18.65 -8.95
N ALA A 164 -15.62 19.23 -8.92
CA ALA A 164 -15.88 20.46 -8.17
C ALA A 164 -15.73 20.22 -6.66
N THR A 165 -16.18 19.07 -6.15
CA THR A 165 -16.04 18.67 -4.74
C THR A 165 -14.56 18.48 -4.36
N LEU A 166 -13.79 17.80 -5.22
CA LEU A 166 -12.35 17.61 -5.03
C LEU A 166 -11.62 18.94 -5.01
N ASN A 167 -11.91 19.83 -5.96
CA ASN A 167 -11.28 21.15 -6.01
C ASN A 167 -11.58 21.97 -4.75
N GLN A 168 -12.84 21.96 -4.29
CA GLN A 168 -13.22 22.63 -3.05
C GLN A 168 -12.46 22.06 -1.85
N TYR A 169 -12.36 20.73 -1.75
CA TYR A 169 -11.58 20.08 -0.69
C TYR A 169 -10.12 20.53 -0.68
N LEU A 170 -9.48 20.60 -1.87
CA LEU A 170 -8.10 21.05 -2.00
C LEU A 170 -7.93 22.54 -1.63
N GLU A 171 -8.93 23.38 -1.95
CA GLU A 171 -8.95 24.80 -1.56
C GLU A 171 -9.10 24.99 -0.04
N ASP A 172 -9.84 24.11 0.63
CA ASP A 172 -10.09 24.17 2.08
C ASP A 172 -8.90 23.66 2.92
N LEU A 173 -7.89 23.04 2.27
CA LEU A 173 -6.68 22.59 2.97
C LEU A 173 -5.90 23.79 3.57
N PRO A 174 -5.21 23.58 4.71
CA PRO A 174 -4.29 24.59 5.25
C PRO A 174 -3.29 25.08 4.20
N ALA A 175 -3.03 26.38 4.18
CA ALA A 175 -2.24 27.02 3.10
C ALA A 175 -0.84 26.43 2.94
N ASP A 176 -0.19 26.03 4.03
CA ASP A 176 1.13 25.40 4.03
C ASP A 176 1.10 23.99 3.42
N ILE A 177 0.05 23.22 3.70
CA ILE A 177 -0.17 21.88 3.11
C ILE A 177 -0.44 22.00 1.60
N ARG A 178 -1.31 22.93 1.20
CA ARG A 178 -1.61 23.19 -0.20
C ARG A 178 -0.36 23.60 -0.99
N ALA A 179 0.42 24.53 -0.46
CA ALA A 179 1.67 24.97 -1.10
C ALA A 179 2.67 23.82 -1.28
N MET A 180 2.70 22.86 -0.33
CA MET A 180 3.54 21.68 -0.45
C MET A 180 3.05 20.74 -1.57
N ILE A 181 1.75 20.45 -1.65
CA ILE A 181 1.16 19.63 -2.70
C ILE A 181 1.42 20.23 -4.08
N GLU A 182 1.22 21.55 -4.24
CA GLU A 182 1.51 22.28 -5.49
C GLU A 182 3.00 22.19 -5.87
N LYS A 183 3.89 22.29 -4.90
CA LYS A 183 5.33 22.17 -5.15
C LYS A 183 5.71 20.77 -5.65
N PHE A 184 5.15 19.70 -5.06
CA PHE A 184 5.38 18.34 -5.53
C PHE A 184 4.79 18.10 -6.93
N ALA A 185 3.60 18.60 -7.21
CA ALA A 185 2.96 18.48 -8.52
C ALA A 185 3.79 19.16 -9.62
N THR A 186 4.40 20.32 -9.33
CA THR A 186 5.25 21.03 -10.31
C THR A 186 6.62 20.39 -10.51
N CYS A 187 7.20 19.73 -9.49
CA CYS A 187 8.45 19.01 -9.63
C CYS A 187 8.31 17.77 -10.53
N SER A 188 7.19 17.05 -10.46
CA SER A 188 6.97 15.87 -11.29
C SER A 188 6.65 16.17 -12.77
N ALA A 189 6.29 17.41 -13.09
CA ALA A 189 6.00 17.85 -14.46
C ALA A 189 7.25 18.36 -15.22
N ALA A 190 8.41 18.43 -14.56
CA ALA A 190 9.67 18.97 -15.11
C ALA A 190 10.68 17.86 -15.50
N GLU A 191 10.36 16.59 -15.31
CA GLU A 191 11.10 15.40 -15.80
C GLU A 191 10.39 14.77 -17.03
#